data_2c54fe8eef19e44f05787d86f564e98a
#
_entry.id   2c54fe8eef19e44f05787d86f564e98a
#
_cell.length_a   1.000
_cell.length_b   1.000
_cell.length_c   1.000
_cell.angle_alpha   90.00
_cell.angle_beta   90.00
_cell.angle_gamma   90.00
#
_symmetry.space_group_name_H-M   'P 1'
#
loop_
_entity.id
_entity.type
_entity.pdbx_description
1 polymer ?
#
loop_
_entity_poly.entity_id
_entity_poly.type
_entity_poly.pdbx_seq_one_letter_code
_entity_poly.pdbx_strand_id
1 'polypeptide(L)'
;MGYKMKSNIPKLLGINPELSTYDVPVFEKDLPKNLWGAALIDRTIHVNKNMNNEKKKHAVEHEMMHVMQFRSGQVNYDKKNIYYRATPFEPIQTYVRSKLKEGSASLPWEKAIYDKTGKYAK
;
A
#
# COMPACT_ATOMS: atom_id res chain seq x y z
N MET A 1 -21.20 -11.36 -3.31
CA MET A 1 -19.91 -11.19 -2.73
C MET A 1 -19.65 -9.76 -2.36
N GLY A 2 -19.38 -9.50 -1.11
CA GLY A 2 -19.04 -8.17 -0.61
C GLY A 2 -17.79 -7.55 -1.22
N TYR A 3 -17.09 -8.31 -1.94
CA TYR A 3 -15.90 -7.99 -2.64
C TYR A 3 -16.02 -6.82 -3.59
N LYS A 4 -17.06 -6.84 -4.45
CA LYS A 4 -17.26 -5.78 -5.43
C LYS A 4 -17.63 -4.46 -4.77
N MET A 5 -18.29 -4.51 -3.64
CA MET A 5 -18.65 -3.29 -2.90
C MET A 5 -17.40 -2.57 -2.42
N LYS A 6 -16.38 -3.33 -2.04
CA LYS A 6 -15.12 -2.76 -1.57
C LYS A 6 -14.36 -2.08 -2.69
N SER A 7 -14.44 -2.64 -3.89
CA SER A 7 -13.80 -2.04 -5.06
C SER A 7 -14.42 -0.70 -5.43
N ASN A 8 -15.63 -0.42 -4.97
CA ASN A 8 -16.29 0.87 -5.23
C ASN A 8 -15.64 2.02 -4.47
N ILE A 9 -14.96 1.76 -3.38
CA ILE A 9 -14.30 2.82 -2.60
C ILE A 9 -13.28 3.58 -3.45
N PRO A 10 -12.36 2.93 -4.17
CA PRO A 10 -11.46 3.64 -5.07
C PRO A 10 -12.18 4.49 -6.10
N LYS A 11 -13.24 3.95 -6.68
CA LYS A 11 -14.04 4.67 -7.68
C LYS A 11 -14.69 5.91 -7.09
N LEU A 12 -15.27 5.80 -5.90
CA LEU A 12 -15.91 6.92 -5.22
C LEU A 12 -14.92 8.03 -4.87
N LEU A 13 -13.68 7.66 -4.61
CA LEU A 13 -12.62 8.59 -4.27
C LEU A 13 -11.93 9.18 -5.50
N GLY A 14 -12.34 8.78 -6.72
CA GLY A 14 -11.73 9.27 -7.94
C GLY A 14 -10.33 8.76 -8.18
N ILE A 15 -10.03 7.56 -7.70
CA ILE A 15 -8.73 6.94 -7.87
C ILE A 15 -8.54 6.51 -9.33
N ASN A 16 -7.29 6.55 -9.79
CA ASN A 16 -6.90 6.16 -11.13
C ASN A 16 -7.55 4.81 -11.51
N PRO A 17 -8.33 4.75 -12.62
CA PRO A 17 -8.99 3.51 -13.04
C PRO A 17 -8.03 2.33 -13.24
N GLU A 18 -6.81 2.60 -13.65
CA GLU A 18 -5.78 1.57 -13.81
C GLU A 18 -5.53 0.82 -12.51
N LEU A 19 -5.46 1.55 -11.40
CA LEU A 19 -5.26 0.95 -10.09
C LEU A 19 -6.51 0.20 -9.63
N SER A 20 -7.69 0.73 -9.93
CA SER A 20 -8.95 0.13 -9.50
C SER A 20 -9.25 -1.20 -10.22
N THR A 21 -8.59 -1.50 -11.34
CA THR A 21 -8.81 -2.76 -12.06
C THR A 21 -8.24 -3.98 -11.34
N TYR A 22 -7.41 -3.79 -10.32
CA TYR A 22 -6.81 -4.89 -9.59
C TYR A 22 -7.77 -5.59 -8.63
N ASP A 23 -8.99 -5.09 -8.51
CA ASP A 23 -10.01 -5.71 -7.66
C ASP A 23 -9.52 -6.00 -6.25
N VAL A 24 -8.86 -5.02 -5.68
CA VAL A 24 -8.27 -5.13 -4.34
C VAL A 24 -9.32 -4.76 -3.30
N PRO A 25 -9.61 -5.63 -2.33
CA PRO A 25 -10.54 -5.27 -1.25
C PRO A 25 -9.97 -4.13 -0.42
N VAL A 26 -10.78 -3.09 -0.24
CA VAL A 26 -10.42 -1.92 0.56
C VAL A 26 -11.41 -1.81 1.70
N PHE A 27 -10.90 -1.76 2.92
CA PHE A 27 -11.71 -1.66 4.14
C PHE A 27 -11.41 -0.34 4.84
N GLU A 28 -12.47 0.36 5.23
CA GLU A 28 -12.31 1.52 6.11
C GLU A 28 -12.22 1.02 7.55
N LYS A 29 -11.18 1.42 8.25
CA LYS A 29 -10.89 0.98 9.61
C LYS A 29 -10.58 2.16 10.50
N ASP A 30 -10.82 2.00 11.79
CA ASP A 30 -10.42 2.98 12.78
C ASP A 30 -8.94 2.77 13.08
N LEU A 31 -8.10 3.55 12.41
CA LEU A 31 -6.65 3.47 12.53
C LEU A 31 -6.11 4.64 13.37
N PRO A 32 -4.91 4.49 13.94
CA PRO A 32 -4.28 5.61 14.63
C PRO A 32 -4.21 6.86 13.76
N LYS A 33 -4.27 8.02 14.39
CA LYS A 33 -4.36 9.32 13.71
C LYS A 33 -3.25 9.55 12.68
N ASN A 34 -2.07 9.06 12.94
CA ASN A 34 -0.91 9.24 12.06
C ASN A 34 -0.77 8.14 11.00
N LEU A 35 -1.67 7.18 10.98
CA LEU A 35 -1.64 6.08 10.01
C LEU A 35 -2.80 6.25 9.04
N TRP A 36 -2.48 6.57 7.79
CA TRP A 36 -3.51 6.82 6.77
C TRP A 36 -4.02 5.52 6.15
N GLY A 37 -3.16 4.51 6.02
CA GLY A 37 -3.55 3.24 5.45
C GLY A 37 -2.46 2.21 5.59
N ALA A 38 -2.79 0.99 5.21
CA ALA A 38 -1.86 -0.13 5.21
C ALA A 38 -2.24 -1.14 4.14
N ALA A 39 -1.24 -1.67 3.44
CA ALA A 39 -1.42 -2.80 2.54
C ALA A 39 -0.98 -4.06 3.26
N LEU A 40 -1.85 -5.06 3.28
CA LEU A 40 -1.59 -6.31 3.98
C LEU A 40 -1.07 -7.37 3.02
N ILE A 41 -0.36 -8.35 3.56
CA ILE A 41 0.25 -9.41 2.75
C ILE A 41 -0.80 -10.24 2.02
N ASP A 42 -2.02 -10.30 2.52
CA ASP A 42 -3.14 -10.96 1.84
C ASP A 42 -3.70 -10.14 0.68
N ARG A 43 -3.06 -9.01 0.36
CA ARG A 43 -3.41 -8.09 -0.72
C ARG A 43 -4.72 -7.35 -0.48
N THR A 44 -5.04 -7.10 0.77
CA THR A 44 -6.13 -6.18 1.14
C THR A 44 -5.55 -4.85 1.59
N ILE A 45 -6.39 -3.81 1.56
CA ILE A 45 -5.99 -2.47 1.98
C ILE A 45 -6.91 -2.03 3.12
N HIS A 46 -6.30 -1.51 4.18
CA HIS A 46 -7.04 -0.79 5.21
C HIS A 46 -6.78 0.70 5.04
N VAL A 47 -7.83 1.50 5.09
CA VAL A 47 -7.71 2.97 5.02
C VAL A 47 -8.38 3.57 6.26
N ASN A 48 -7.78 4.62 6.79
CA ASN A 48 -8.28 5.26 8.00
C ASN A 48 -9.61 5.97 7.71
N LYS A 49 -10.69 5.49 8.31
CA LYS A 49 -12.04 6.04 8.10
C LYS A 49 -12.21 7.47 8.61
N ASN A 50 -11.30 7.91 9.48
CA ASN A 50 -11.39 9.22 10.15
C ASN A 50 -10.75 10.35 9.34
N MET A 51 -10.26 10.08 8.14
CA MET A 51 -9.68 11.08 7.25
C MET A 51 -10.71 11.61 6.27
N ASN A 52 -10.44 12.80 5.70
CA ASN A 52 -11.26 13.31 4.61
C ASN A 52 -11.04 12.48 3.33
N ASN A 53 -11.91 12.69 2.34
CA ASN A 53 -11.89 11.88 1.12
C ASN A 53 -10.61 12.07 0.30
N GLU A 54 -10.06 13.26 0.28
CA GLU A 54 -8.81 13.50 -0.44
C GLU A 54 -7.65 12.71 0.13
N LYS A 55 -7.52 12.68 1.46
CA LYS A 55 -6.49 11.89 2.14
C LYS A 55 -6.72 10.39 1.95
N LYS A 56 -7.98 9.94 2.02
CA LYS A 56 -8.31 8.54 1.76
C LYS A 56 -7.90 8.13 0.35
N LYS A 57 -8.16 8.98 -0.64
CA LYS A 57 -7.77 8.73 -2.02
C LYS A 57 -6.25 8.53 -2.13
N HIS A 58 -5.47 9.45 -1.56
CA HIS A 58 -4.02 9.33 -1.58
C HIS A 58 -3.54 8.06 -0.88
N ALA A 59 -4.12 7.75 0.27
CA ALA A 59 -3.76 6.55 1.02
C ALA A 59 -4.03 5.29 0.22
N VAL A 60 -5.21 5.18 -0.39
CA VAL A 60 -5.57 4.00 -1.17
C VAL A 60 -4.68 3.86 -2.40
N GLU A 61 -4.39 4.95 -3.10
CA GLU A 61 -3.48 4.90 -4.25
C GLU A 61 -2.09 4.41 -3.84
N HIS A 62 -1.57 4.92 -2.73
CA HIS A 62 -0.28 4.51 -2.21
C HIS A 62 -0.27 3.01 -1.85
N GLU A 63 -1.28 2.57 -1.11
CA GLU A 63 -1.35 1.18 -0.68
C GLU A 63 -1.58 0.22 -1.86
N MET A 64 -2.29 0.64 -2.89
CA MET A 64 -2.43 -0.16 -4.11
C MET A 64 -1.10 -0.41 -4.79
N MET A 65 -0.20 0.57 -4.77
CA MET A 65 1.15 0.37 -5.30
C MET A 65 1.90 -0.70 -4.52
N HIS A 66 1.72 -0.76 -3.21
CA HIS A 66 2.29 -1.84 -2.40
C HIS A 66 1.70 -3.21 -2.78
N VAL A 67 0.38 -3.26 -3.02
CA VAL A 67 -0.24 -4.51 -3.48
C VAL A 67 0.39 -4.97 -4.79
N MET A 68 0.66 -4.04 -5.71
CA MET A 68 1.36 -4.37 -6.94
C MET A 68 2.76 -4.90 -6.68
N GLN A 69 3.47 -4.32 -5.71
CA GLN A 69 4.79 -4.82 -5.31
C GLN A 69 4.70 -6.25 -4.77
N PHE A 70 3.68 -6.56 -3.97
CA PHE A 70 3.46 -7.93 -3.49
C PHE A 70 3.19 -8.89 -4.65
N ARG A 71 2.33 -8.50 -5.58
CA ARG A 71 1.97 -9.33 -6.73
C ARG A 71 3.13 -9.62 -7.65
N SER A 72 4.01 -8.64 -7.84
CA SER A 72 5.17 -8.78 -8.73
C SER A 72 6.34 -9.51 -8.07
N GLY A 73 6.27 -9.74 -6.76
CA GLY A 73 7.36 -10.35 -6.02
C GLY A 73 8.48 -9.38 -5.63
N GLN A 74 8.28 -8.08 -5.85
CA GLN A 74 9.26 -7.09 -5.41
C GLN A 74 9.34 -6.97 -3.90
N VAL A 75 8.20 -7.11 -3.22
CA VAL A 75 8.12 -6.99 -1.77
C VAL A 75 7.34 -8.15 -1.20
N ASN A 76 7.80 -8.67 -0.09
CA ASN A 76 7.07 -9.62 0.72
C ASN A 76 7.43 -9.36 2.17
N TYR A 77 6.61 -9.80 3.12
CA TYR A 77 6.96 -9.63 4.52
C TYR A 77 6.30 -10.68 5.39
N ASP A 78 6.90 -10.89 6.55
CA ASP A 78 6.32 -11.69 7.63
C ASP A 78 6.41 -10.88 8.94
N LYS A 79 6.22 -11.53 10.07
CA LYS A 79 6.25 -10.86 11.37
C LYS A 79 7.57 -10.15 11.66
N LYS A 80 8.68 -10.71 11.20
CA LYS A 80 10.02 -10.27 11.59
C LYS A 80 10.76 -9.51 10.50
N ASN A 81 10.51 -9.82 9.25
CA ASN A 81 11.31 -9.34 8.15
C ASN A 81 10.47 -8.78 7.01
N ILE A 82 11.10 -7.87 6.24
CA ILE A 82 10.61 -7.47 4.94
C ILE A 82 11.66 -7.94 3.93
N TYR A 83 11.19 -8.51 2.83
CA TYR A 83 12.01 -9.03 1.74
C TYR A 83 11.80 -8.16 0.52
N TYR A 84 12.89 -7.70 -0.08
CA TYR A 84 12.81 -6.76 -1.20
C TYR A 84 13.81 -7.09 -2.30
N ARG A 85 13.36 -6.95 -3.54
CA ARG A 85 14.22 -6.89 -4.72
C ARG A 85 13.57 -5.97 -5.74
N ALA A 86 14.36 -5.10 -6.37
CA ALA A 86 13.82 -4.15 -7.34
C ALA A 86 13.39 -4.84 -8.63
N THR A 87 14.10 -5.88 -9.03
CA THR A 87 13.81 -6.68 -10.23
C THR A 87 13.89 -8.17 -9.93
N PRO A 88 13.24 -9.03 -10.74
CA PRO A 88 13.33 -10.48 -10.55
C PRO A 88 14.75 -11.04 -10.70
N PHE A 89 15.66 -10.27 -11.28
CA PHE A 89 17.03 -10.71 -11.53
C PHE A 89 17.98 -10.38 -10.40
N GLU A 90 17.53 -9.61 -9.43
CA GLU A 90 18.35 -9.21 -8.29
C GLU A 90 18.14 -10.16 -7.11
N PRO A 91 19.17 -10.38 -6.27
CA PRO A 91 18.99 -11.17 -5.06
C PRO A 91 18.04 -10.47 -4.10
N ILE A 92 17.29 -11.26 -3.34
CA ILE A 92 16.39 -10.73 -2.33
C ILE A 92 17.21 -10.18 -1.16
N GLN A 93 16.89 -8.94 -0.77
CA GLN A 93 17.46 -8.31 0.42
C GLN A 93 16.47 -8.46 1.57
N THR A 94 16.97 -8.82 2.73
CA THR A 94 16.17 -9.03 3.94
C THR A 94 16.42 -7.89 4.92
N TYR A 95 15.32 -7.30 5.39
CA TYR A 95 15.36 -6.19 6.35
C TYR A 95 14.63 -6.61 7.61
N VAL A 96 15.25 -6.42 8.75
CA VAL A 96 14.64 -6.75 10.06
C VAL A 96 13.68 -5.62 10.44
N ARG A 97 12.42 -5.94 10.58
CA ARG A 97 11.37 -4.93 10.81
C ARG A 97 11.57 -4.11 12.07
N SER A 98 12.05 -4.73 13.15
CA SER A 98 12.28 -4.02 14.41
C SER A 98 13.36 -2.94 14.31
N LYS A 99 14.18 -2.97 13.26
CA LYS A 99 15.25 -1.99 13.02
C LYS A 99 14.84 -0.92 12.01
N LEU A 100 13.61 -0.96 11.52
CA LEU A 100 13.13 -0.03 10.50
C LEU A 100 12.09 0.90 11.08
N LYS A 101 12.02 2.10 10.49
CA LYS A 101 10.86 2.97 10.63
C LYS A 101 9.96 2.68 9.43
N GLU A 102 9.04 1.74 9.58
CA GLU A 102 8.15 1.34 8.49
C GLU A 102 7.32 2.53 8.01
N GLY A 103 7.11 2.58 6.71
CA GLY A 103 6.43 3.69 6.08
C GLY A 103 7.33 4.88 5.76
N SER A 104 8.60 4.85 6.17
CA SER A 104 9.54 5.93 5.87
C SER A 104 9.81 6.00 4.36
N ALA A 105 9.78 7.21 3.81
CA ALA A 105 10.05 7.45 2.39
C ALA A 105 11.45 7.05 1.95
N SER A 106 12.38 6.87 2.90
CA SER A 106 13.74 6.46 2.59
C SER A 106 13.89 4.96 2.34
N LEU A 107 12.89 4.15 2.71
CA LEU A 107 12.93 2.72 2.45
C LEU A 107 12.76 2.46 0.94
N PRO A 108 13.49 1.50 0.36
CA PRO A 108 13.46 1.31 -1.11
C PRO A 108 12.07 1.10 -1.69
N TRP A 109 11.23 0.30 -1.03
CA TRP A 109 9.88 0.03 -1.52
C TRP A 109 8.95 1.23 -1.36
N GLU A 110 9.17 2.09 -0.38
CA GLU A 110 8.41 3.33 -0.23
C GLU A 110 8.90 4.37 -1.22
N LYS A 111 10.20 4.53 -1.34
CA LYS A 111 10.81 5.48 -2.28
C LYS A 111 10.36 5.21 -3.71
N ALA A 112 10.28 3.95 -4.11
CA ALA A 112 9.82 3.58 -5.45
C ALA A 112 8.42 4.08 -5.74
N ILE A 113 7.53 4.05 -4.73
CA ILE A 113 6.16 4.53 -4.88
C ILE A 113 6.13 6.06 -4.95
N TYR A 114 6.82 6.73 -4.04
CA TYR A 114 6.86 8.19 -4.02
C TYR A 114 7.49 8.76 -5.30
N ASP A 115 8.54 8.13 -5.80
CA ASP A 115 9.18 8.57 -7.05
C ASP A 115 8.23 8.43 -8.23
N LYS A 116 7.41 7.37 -8.23
CA LYS A 116 6.48 7.10 -9.32
C LYS A 116 5.24 7.98 -9.29
N THR A 117 4.70 8.22 -8.11
CA THR A 117 3.46 8.99 -7.95
C THR A 117 3.69 10.48 -7.74
N GLY A 118 4.87 10.85 -7.26
CA GLY A 118 5.16 12.23 -6.89
C GLY A 118 4.39 12.68 -5.66
N LYS A 119 3.80 11.77 -4.90
CA LYS A 119 2.94 12.09 -3.76
C LYS A 119 3.39 11.36 -2.51
N TYR A 120 3.40 12.08 -1.41
CA TYR A 120 3.71 11.54 -0.10
C TYR A 120 2.42 11.52 0.71
N ALA A 121 2.04 10.34 1.17
CA ALA A 121 0.79 10.13 1.90
C ALA A 121 0.85 10.56 3.37
N LYS A 122 1.94 11.17 3.78
CA LYS A 122 2.10 11.60 5.17
C LYS A 122 2.61 13.02 5.24
#